data_9466d89c6223d9fe58a6538ce5944f21
#
_entry.id   9466d89c6223d9fe58a6538ce5944f21
#
_cell.length_a   1.000
_cell.length_b   1.000
_cell.length_c   1.000
_cell.angle_alpha   90.00
_cell.angle_beta   90.00
_cell.angle_gamma   90.00
#
_symmetry.space_group_name_H-M   'P 1'
#
loop_
_entity.id
_entity.type
_entity.pdbx_description
1 polymer ?
#
loop_
_entity_poly.entity_id
_entity_poly.type
_entity_poly.pdbx_seq_one_letter_code
_entity_poly.pdbx_strand_id
1 'polypeptide(L)'
;MKKVFYFSLGFLLLVLIFLAAYNFVFKNNVNSPIADPDKKAEKAATTSNVPPDITNIIASVNEDVMGAAVSPDGSLCYYSLDEKSLKKASLEGKNKSVLLSNLPGVPVRIVWSPKRDRVLLFLKQSMGPNLWYFSDLVTKTLVPLKPEISRIVWNNLGDKIFYQYTDPTQGDRTINVANPNGTGWQKLANLSQETFIAPIPQSAGVSFWSRPTALEQTSFESIGSSGDNRRTLLSEKFGADYLWSPNAERVLVSASTEKGGKGILLNIMNANGGEFQSLAIPTLVSKVVWSQDSKTIYYALPGALPENAVLPNDYFDKPLYTKDTFWKMDTLTGKKSRLAGLKEVTQNFDSSDLFLSPDEDTLFFTDRATHRLYRIDL
;
A
#
# COMPACT_ATOMS: atom_id res chain seq x y z
N MET A 1 -36.69 -32.52 -49.67
CA MET A 1 -36.85 -31.04 -49.69
C MET A 1 -37.85 -30.54 -48.63
N LYS A 2 -39.01 -31.02 -48.43
CA LYS A 2 -40.02 -30.52 -47.46
C LYS A 2 -39.49 -30.55 -45.98
N LYS A 3 -38.77 -31.60 -45.54
CA LYS A 3 -38.23 -31.69 -44.14
C LYS A 3 -37.12 -30.66 -43.83
N VAL A 4 -36.26 -30.33 -44.81
CA VAL A 4 -35.24 -29.33 -44.67
C VAL A 4 -35.85 -27.94 -44.58
N PHE A 5 -36.89 -27.66 -45.31
CA PHE A 5 -37.63 -26.40 -45.28
C PHE A 5 -38.27 -26.15 -43.90
N TYR A 6 -38.91 -27.15 -43.29
CA TYR A 6 -39.49 -26.99 -41.95
C TYR A 6 -38.40 -26.81 -40.86
N PHE A 7 -37.23 -27.44 -41.01
CA PHE A 7 -36.13 -27.31 -40.09
C PHE A 7 -35.50 -25.90 -40.16
N SER A 8 -35.31 -25.35 -41.38
CA SER A 8 -34.80 -24.00 -41.56
C SER A 8 -35.80 -22.92 -41.12
N LEU A 9 -37.10 -23.16 -41.33
CA LEU A 9 -38.15 -22.25 -40.85
C LEU A 9 -38.23 -22.24 -39.32
N GLY A 10 -38.10 -23.40 -38.65
CA GLY A 10 -38.04 -23.50 -37.19
C GLY A 10 -36.83 -22.80 -36.59
N PHE A 11 -35.66 -22.93 -37.24
CA PHE A 11 -34.45 -22.27 -36.82
C PHE A 11 -34.52 -20.72 -36.96
N LEU A 12 -35.11 -20.26 -38.08
CA LEU A 12 -35.37 -18.84 -38.31
C LEU A 12 -36.29 -18.25 -37.24
N LEU A 13 -37.30 -18.96 -36.84
CA LEU A 13 -38.25 -18.55 -35.80
C LEU A 13 -37.60 -18.46 -34.42
N LEU A 14 -36.69 -19.39 -34.10
CA LEU A 14 -35.89 -19.38 -32.88
C LEU A 14 -34.96 -18.16 -32.85
N VAL A 15 -34.28 -17.82 -33.94
CA VAL A 15 -33.43 -16.65 -34.05
C VAL A 15 -34.21 -15.34 -33.88
N LEU A 16 -35.42 -15.28 -34.45
CA LEU A 16 -36.31 -14.11 -34.29
C LEU A 16 -36.79 -13.94 -32.85
N ILE A 17 -37.12 -15.03 -32.15
CA ILE A 17 -37.50 -14.99 -30.73
C ILE A 17 -36.31 -14.52 -29.88
N PHE A 18 -35.09 -15.00 -30.16
CA PHE A 18 -33.88 -14.60 -29.46
C PHE A 18 -33.56 -13.13 -29.69
N LEU A 19 -33.70 -12.62 -30.90
CA LEU A 19 -33.53 -11.20 -31.24
C LEU A 19 -34.59 -10.32 -30.59
N ALA A 20 -35.85 -10.79 -30.51
CA ALA A 20 -36.89 -10.05 -29.80
C ALA A 20 -36.63 -9.99 -28.28
N ALA A 21 -36.22 -11.11 -27.67
CA ALA A 21 -35.84 -11.17 -26.27
C ALA A 21 -34.62 -10.28 -25.98
N TYR A 22 -33.61 -10.32 -26.85
CA TYR A 22 -32.42 -9.45 -26.74
C TYR A 22 -32.79 -7.96 -26.82
N ASN A 23 -33.63 -7.56 -27.78
CA ASN A 23 -34.08 -6.19 -27.91
C ASN A 23 -34.95 -5.76 -26.73
N PHE A 24 -35.78 -6.62 -26.17
CA PHE A 24 -36.62 -6.30 -25.02
C PHE A 24 -35.83 -6.15 -23.74
N VAL A 25 -34.82 -7.02 -23.50
CA VAL A 25 -34.02 -7.02 -22.27
C VAL A 25 -32.88 -5.99 -22.31
N PHE A 26 -32.24 -5.81 -23.46
CA PHE A 26 -31.02 -4.97 -23.55
C PHE A 26 -31.23 -3.62 -24.22
N LYS A 27 -32.13 -3.46 -25.17
CA LYS A 27 -32.31 -2.18 -25.87
C LYS A 27 -33.22 -1.21 -25.16
N ASN A 28 -34.12 -1.66 -24.30
CA ASN A 28 -34.93 -0.77 -23.45
C ASN A 28 -34.14 -0.13 -22.30
N ASN A 29 -32.89 -0.58 -22.07
CA ASN A 29 -31.97 0.06 -21.08
C ASN A 29 -31.07 1.16 -21.66
N VAL A 30 -31.10 1.39 -22.98
CA VAL A 30 -30.16 2.34 -23.64
C VAL A 30 -30.76 3.74 -23.85
N ASN A 31 -32.07 3.90 -23.67
CA ASN A 31 -32.77 5.18 -23.89
C ASN A 31 -33.21 5.87 -22.60
N SER A 32 -32.50 5.64 -21.46
CA SER A 32 -32.60 6.56 -20.34
C SER A 32 -31.71 7.77 -20.64
N PRO A 33 -32.20 9.02 -20.51
CA PRO A 33 -31.35 10.19 -20.64
C PRO A 33 -30.20 10.05 -19.62
N ILE A 34 -29.00 10.39 -20.03
CA ILE A 34 -27.82 10.48 -19.16
C ILE A 34 -28.23 11.43 -18.04
N ALA A 35 -28.65 10.88 -16.91
CA ALA A 35 -28.91 11.67 -15.70
C ALA A 35 -27.55 12.14 -15.21
N ASP A 36 -27.44 13.45 -15.03
CA ASP A 36 -26.34 14.14 -14.39
C ASP A 36 -25.88 13.30 -13.15
N PRO A 37 -24.62 12.84 -13.09
CA PRO A 37 -24.13 11.99 -11.99
C PRO A 37 -24.41 12.58 -10.62
N ASP A 38 -24.45 13.90 -10.50
CA ASP A 38 -24.71 14.61 -9.24
C ASP A 38 -26.17 14.50 -8.77
N LYS A 39 -27.15 14.41 -9.69
CA LYS A 39 -28.58 14.29 -9.30
C LYS A 39 -28.99 12.88 -8.89
N LYS A 40 -28.28 11.84 -9.33
CA LYS A 40 -28.56 10.45 -8.98
C LYS A 40 -27.94 10.05 -7.63
N ALA A 41 -26.86 10.73 -7.23
CA ALA A 41 -26.27 10.58 -5.91
C ALA A 41 -27.18 11.13 -4.80
N GLU A 42 -27.87 12.24 -5.07
CA GLU A 42 -28.75 12.91 -4.09
C GLU A 42 -30.05 12.14 -3.83
N LYS A 43 -30.54 11.35 -4.80
CA LYS A 43 -31.79 10.58 -4.66
C LYS A 43 -31.60 9.15 -4.14
N ALA A 44 -30.37 8.60 -4.22
CA ALA A 44 -30.00 7.31 -3.62
C ALA A 44 -29.58 7.44 -2.15
N ALA A 45 -29.30 8.66 -1.69
CA ALA A 45 -28.88 8.95 -0.32
C ALA A 45 -30.03 9.00 0.70
N THR A 46 -31.31 8.85 0.25
CA THR A 46 -32.47 9.05 1.13
C THR A 46 -33.04 7.78 1.76
N THR A 47 -32.41 6.61 1.59
CA THR A 47 -32.89 5.35 2.22
C THR A 47 -31.77 4.40 2.68
N SER A 48 -30.63 4.91 3.10
CA SER A 48 -29.69 4.11 3.88
C SER A 48 -29.57 4.74 5.26
N ASN A 49 -29.79 3.93 6.30
CA ASN A 49 -29.42 4.28 7.67
C ASN A 49 -27.92 4.63 7.67
N VAL A 50 -27.62 5.91 7.48
CA VAL A 50 -26.28 6.48 7.67
C VAL A 50 -26.13 6.57 9.18
N PRO A 51 -25.11 5.94 9.77
CA PRO A 51 -24.75 6.22 11.14
C PRO A 51 -24.45 7.71 11.27
N PRO A 52 -24.71 8.33 12.43
CA PRO A 52 -24.57 9.76 12.61
C PRO A 52 -23.14 10.22 12.34
N ASP A 53 -23.07 11.34 11.68
CA ASP A 53 -21.94 12.27 11.54
C ASP A 53 -20.67 11.86 12.29
N ILE A 54 -19.73 11.30 11.58
CA ILE A 54 -18.38 11.12 12.07
C ILE A 54 -17.49 11.55 10.93
N THR A 55 -16.75 12.56 11.15
CA THR A 55 -15.32 12.52 11.30
C THR A 55 -14.71 13.78 10.78
N ASN A 56 -14.30 14.58 11.66
CA ASN A 56 -13.30 15.59 11.37
C ASN A 56 -11.97 14.87 11.14
N ILE A 57 -11.33 15.11 10.01
CA ILE A 57 -9.93 14.73 9.81
C ILE A 57 -9.10 15.66 10.68
N ILE A 58 -8.44 15.11 11.69
CA ILE A 58 -7.79 15.87 12.75
C ILE A 58 -6.29 15.67 12.68
N ALA A 59 -5.49 16.74 12.77
CA ALA A 59 -4.05 16.62 12.97
C ALA A 59 -3.76 15.95 14.32
N SER A 60 -3.05 14.81 14.30
CA SER A 60 -2.72 14.05 15.51
C SER A 60 -1.61 14.69 16.30
N VAL A 61 -0.61 15.27 15.63
CA VAL A 61 0.49 16.01 16.24
C VAL A 61 0.64 17.36 15.57
N ASN A 62 1.03 18.38 16.34
CA ASN A 62 1.22 19.73 15.82
C ASN A 62 2.72 19.98 15.46
N GLU A 63 3.27 19.10 14.64
CA GLU A 63 4.63 19.20 14.11
C GLU A 63 4.73 18.35 12.82
N ASP A 64 5.73 18.63 12.01
CA ASP A 64 6.00 17.86 10.80
C ASP A 64 6.69 16.55 11.16
N VAL A 65 6.22 15.44 10.57
CA VAL A 65 6.64 14.09 10.97
C VAL A 65 7.17 13.28 9.79
N MET A 66 7.96 12.27 10.12
CA MET A 66 8.38 11.21 9.19
C MET A 66 8.28 9.84 9.86
N GLY A 67 7.83 8.84 9.10
CA GLY A 67 7.83 7.45 9.53
C GLY A 67 6.97 7.22 10.76
N ALA A 68 5.79 7.83 10.81
CA ALA A 68 4.84 7.62 11.90
C ALA A 68 4.33 6.18 11.92
N ALA A 69 4.16 5.64 13.12
CA ALA A 69 3.62 4.30 13.35
C ALA A 69 3.02 4.22 14.75
N VAL A 70 2.15 3.24 14.98
CA VAL A 70 1.64 2.93 16.33
C VAL A 70 2.43 1.78 16.93
N SER A 71 2.79 1.92 18.19
CA SER A 71 3.38 0.88 19.02
C SER A 71 2.29 -0.07 19.54
N PRO A 72 2.60 -1.34 19.87
CA PRO A 72 1.65 -2.27 20.47
C PRO A 72 0.98 -1.79 21.76
N ASP A 73 1.59 -0.84 22.48
CA ASP A 73 1.02 -0.21 23.67
C ASP A 73 0.07 0.97 23.36
N GLY A 74 -0.28 1.17 22.09
CA GLY A 74 -1.19 2.24 21.67
C GLY A 74 -0.55 3.63 21.58
N SER A 75 0.79 3.74 21.62
CA SER A 75 1.47 5.03 21.48
C SER A 75 1.91 5.31 20.05
N LEU A 76 1.86 6.55 19.61
CA LEU A 76 2.48 7.01 18.37
C LEU A 76 4.00 7.05 18.51
N CYS A 77 4.71 6.52 17.52
CA CYS A 77 6.15 6.66 17.35
C CYS A 77 6.42 7.37 16.02
N TYR A 78 7.26 8.38 16.00
CA TYR A 78 7.56 9.16 14.79
C TYR A 78 8.89 9.92 14.95
N TYR A 79 9.42 10.39 13.84
CA TYR A 79 10.51 11.37 13.85
C TYR A 79 9.93 12.76 13.65
N SER A 80 10.23 13.68 14.58
CA SER A 80 9.91 15.09 14.45
C SER A 80 10.94 15.76 13.55
N LEU A 81 10.50 16.33 12.44
CA LEU A 81 11.36 17.10 11.53
C LEU A 81 11.79 18.42 12.19
N ASP A 82 10.92 19.01 13.02
CA ASP A 82 11.16 20.26 13.73
C ASP A 82 12.22 20.09 14.83
N GLU A 83 12.06 19.08 15.69
CA GLU A 83 12.96 18.84 16.83
C GLU A 83 14.09 17.87 16.52
N LYS A 84 14.15 17.32 15.31
CA LYS A 84 15.19 16.39 14.82
C LYS A 84 15.44 15.21 15.76
N SER A 85 14.36 14.62 16.27
CA SER A 85 14.39 13.52 17.23
C SER A 85 13.29 12.50 17.00
N LEU A 86 13.56 11.23 17.34
CA LEU A 86 12.53 10.19 17.43
C LEU A 86 11.74 10.41 18.71
N LYS A 87 10.44 10.40 18.61
CA LYS A 87 9.51 10.67 19.69
C LYS A 87 8.46 9.57 19.85
N LYS A 88 7.89 9.55 21.04
CA LYS A 88 6.71 8.81 21.41
C LYS A 88 5.67 9.78 21.99
N ALA A 89 4.39 9.56 21.66
CA ALA A 89 3.26 10.38 22.14
C ALA A 89 2.01 9.51 22.29
N SER A 90 0.94 10.04 22.90
CA SER A 90 -0.39 9.41 22.81
C SER A 90 -0.94 9.53 21.38
N LEU A 91 -2.03 8.81 21.05
CA LEU A 91 -2.69 8.88 19.73
C LEU A 91 -3.17 10.30 19.37
N GLU A 92 -3.45 11.13 20.39
CA GLU A 92 -3.82 12.54 20.23
C GLU A 92 -2.59 13.49 20.20
N GLY A 93 -1.37 12.96 20.13
CA GLY A 93 -0.15 13.74 20.10
C GLY A 93 0.23 14.42 21.41
N LYS A 94 -0.35 13.98 22.53
CA LYS A 94 -0.04 14.46 23.88
C LYS A 94 1.04 13.58 24.55
N ASN A 95 1.52 14.00 25.74
CA ASN A 95 2.47 13.23 26.55
C ASN A 95 3.74 12.83 25.77
N LYS A 96 4.29 13.78 25.03
CA LYS A 96 5.46 13.56 24.18
C LYS A 96 6.71 13.24 25.00
N SER A 97 7.48 12.26 24.54
CA SER A 97 8.78 11.92 25.09
C SER A 97 9.78 11.62 23.97
N VAL A 98 11.06 11.93 24.20
CA VAL A 98 12.14 11.69 23.24
C VAL A 98 12.66 10.27 23.41
N LEU A 99 12.61 9.48 22.33
CA LEU A 99 13.19 8.14 22.27
C LEU A 99 14.66 8.17 21.92
N LEU A 100 15.03 8.97 20.90
CA LEU A 100 16.40 9.10 20.42
C LEU A 100 16.61 10.49 19.80
N SER A 101 17.73 11.13 20.10
CA SER A 101 18.14 12.41 19.53
C SER A 101 19.61 12.37 19.10
N ASN A 102 20.14 13.47 18.59
CA ASN A 102 21.54 13.60 18.18
C ASN A 102 21.97 12.56 17.13
N LEU A 103 21.12 12.36 16.13
CA LEU A 103 21.44 11.48 14.99
C LEU A 103 22.62 12.06 14.19
N PRO A 104 23.53 11.21 13.63
CA PRO A 104 24.67 11.66 12.84
C PRO A 104 24.30 12.18 11.44
N GLY A 105 23.01 12.24 11.12
CA GLY A 105 22.50 12.74 9.85
C GLY A 105 20.99 12.94 9.90
N VAL A 106 20.41 13.35 8.78
CA VAL A 106 18.96 13.56 8.65
C VAL A 106 18.32 12.27 8.15
N PRO A 107 17.32 11.71 8.84
CA PRO A 107 16.59 10.56 8.35
C PRO A 107 15.89 10.89 7.03
N VAL A 108 16.01 9.99 6.06
CA VAL A 108 15.25 9.98 4.81
C VAL A 108 14.36 8.74 4.71
N ARG A 109 14.59 7.74 5.59
CA ARG A 109 13.74 6.57 5.74
C ARG A 109 13.84 6.02 7.16
N ILE A 110 12.68 5.59 7.69
CA ILE A 110 12.56 5.03 9.03
C ILE A 110 11.79 3.72 8.92
N VAL A 111 12.33 2.65 9.50
CA VAL A 111 11.70 1.34 9.52
C VAL A 111 11.69 0.82 10.95
N TRP A 112 10.55 0.91 11.59
CA TRP A 112 10.35 0.45 12.97
C TRP A 112 10.33 -1.08 13.04
N SER A 113 10.90 -1.64 14.11
CA SER A 113 10.68 -3.04 14.46
C SER A 113 9.19 -3.29 14.73
N PRO A 114 8.69 -4.53 14.61
CA PRO A 114 7.30 -4.84 14.93
C PRO A 114 6.86 -4.38 16.32
N LYS A 115 7.77 -4.45 17.33
CA LYS A 115 7.52 -4.02 18.71
C LYS A 115 7.75 -2.53 18.96
N ARG A 116 8.30 -1.78 17.98
CA ARG A 116 8.69 -0.36 18.11
C ARG A 116 9.76 -0.09 19.19
N ASP A 117 10.44 -1.13 19.66
CA ASP A 117 11.56 -1.06 20.60
C ASP A 117 12.92 -0.83 19.91
N ARG A 118 12.96 -1.00 18.59
CA ARG A 118 14.12 -0.83 17.72
C ARG A 118 13.73 -0.13 16.42
N VAL A 119 14.71 0.45 15.78
CA VAL A 119 14.48 1.17 14.52
C VAL A 119 15.70 1.06 13.59
N LEU A 120 15.42 1.02 12.29
CA LEU A 120 16.41 1.17 11.23
C LEU A 120 16.22 2.55 10.62
N LEU A 121 17.30 3.31 10.54
CA LEU A 121 17.29 4.67 10.04
C LEU A 121 18.22 4.79 8.84
N PHE A 122 17.70 5.20 7.68
CA PHE A 122 18.54 5.58 6.55
C PHE A 122 18.83 7.07 6.66
N LEU A 123 20.08 7.41 6.98
CA LEU A 123 20.48 8.77 7.26
C LEU A 123 21.24 9.37 6.08
N LYS A 124 20.79 10.54 5.63
CA LYS A 124 21.57 11.42 4.75
C LYS A 124 22.62 12.11 5.62
N GLN A 125 23.88 11.85 5.32
CA GLN A 125 24.99 12.46 6.01
C GLN A 125 25.41 13.77 5.33
N SER A 126 25.98 14.68 6.10
CA SER A 126 26.57 15.92 5.58
C SER A 126 27.86 15.67 4.79
N MET A 127 28.58 14.61 5.13
CA MET A 127 29.81 14.17 4.45
C MET A 127 29.83 12.64 4.37
N GLY A 128 30.19 12.09 3.19
CA GLY A 128 30.23 10.64 2.97
C GLY A 128 28.92 10.05 2.43
N PRO A 129 28.83 8.70 2.32
CA PRO A 129 27.67 8.02 1.80
C PRO A 129 26.50 8.05 2.77
N ASN A 130 25.28 8.00 2.25
CA ASN A 130 24.10 7.75 3.07
C ASN A 130 24.17 6.33 3.62
N LEU A 131 23.85 6.15 4.90
CA LEU A 131 23.97 4.87 5.59
C LEU A 131 22.71 4.48 6.32
N TRP A 132 22.47 3.18 6.39
CA TRP A 132 21.55 2.62 7.35
C TRP A 132 22.20 2.51 8.72
N TYR A 133 21.43 2.84 9.74
CA TYR A 133 21.79 2.66 11.14
C TYR A 133 20.74 1.79 11.82
N PHE A 134 21.20 0.87 12.63
CA PHE A 134 20.38 0.16 13.59
C PHE A 134 20.42 0.89 14.93
N SER A 135 19.26 1.06 15.56
CA SER A 135 19.19 1.57 16.93
C SER A 135 18.27 0.69 17.78
N ASP A 136 18.75 0.36 18.96
CA ASP A 136 17.96 -0.15 20.08
C ASP A 136 17.56 1.03 20.95
N LEU A 137 16.26 1.25 21.11
CA LEU A 137 15.70 2.43 21.78
C LEU A 137 15.72 2.32 23.30
N VAL A 138 15.88 1.10 23.85
CA VAL A 138 16.02 0.86 25.28
C VAL A 138 17.43 1.22 25.73
N THR A 139 18.44 0.69 25.04
CA THR A 139 19.86 0.96 25.34
C THR A 139 20.36 2.26 24.70
N LYS A 140 19.59 2.86 23.81
CA LYS A 140 19.95 4.05 23.02
C LYS A 140 21.24 3.90 22.22
N THR A 141 21.53 2.67 21.80
CA THR A 141 22.68 2.37 20.94
C THR A 141 22.36 2.73 19.49
N LEU A 142 23.36 3.17 18.75
CA LEU A 142 23.26 3.48 17.33
C LEU A 142 24.46 2.84 16.61
N VAL A 143 24.19 1.90 15.70
CA VAL A 143 25.21 1.11 15.01
C VAL A 143 25.08 1.32 13.49
N PRO A 144 26.13 1.81 12.80
CA PRO A 144 26.11 1.92 11.35
C PRO A 144 26.12 0.53 10.71
N LEU A 145 25.34 0.35 9.66
CA LEU A 145 25.36 -0.83 8.82
C LEU A 145 26.25 -0.59 7.57
N LYS A 146 26.45 -1.64 6.75
CA LYS A 146 27.27 -1.51 5.55
C LYS A 146 26.71 -0.48 4.56
N PRO A 147 27.57 0.34 3.93
CA PRO A 147 27.12 1.40 3.00
C PRO A 147 26.36 0.88 1.79
N GLU A 148 26.66 -0.33 1.34
CA GLU A 148 26.11 -0.94 0.11
C GLU A 148 24.72 -1.54 0.29
N ILE A 149 24.11 -1.38 1.48
CA ILE A 149 22.73 -1.78 1.76
C ILE A 149 21.78 -0.71 1.19
N SER A 150 20.96 -1.10 0.22
CA SER A 150 20.00 -0.18 -0.45
C SER A 150 18.59 -0.28 0.12
N ARG A 151 18.14 -1.48 0.45
CA ARG A 151 16.80 -1.77 0.99
C ARG A 151 16.92 -2.67 2.21
N ILE A 152 16.08 -2.42 3.20
CA ILE A 152 16.09 -3.19 4.44
C ILE A 152 14.68 -3.25 5.04
N VAL A 153 14.30 -4.40 5.58
CA VAL A 153 13.07 -4.61 6.34
C VAL A 153 13.34 -5.55 7.52
N TRP A 154 12.51 -5.46 8.54
CA TRP A 154 12.49 -6.42 9.64
C TRP A 154 11.80 -7.71 9.21
N ASN A 155 12.17 -8.82 9.85
CA ASN A 155 11.29 -9.98 9.87
C ASN A 155 10.13 -9.76 10.86
N ASN A 156 9.14 -10.66 10.87
CA ASN A 156 7.94 -10.53 11.69
C ASN A 156 8.19 -10.54 13.21
N LEU A 157 9.28 -11.15 13.66
CA LEU A 157 9.66 -11.22 15.07
C LEU A 157 10.48 -10.01 15.54
N GLY A 158 11.06 -9.25 14.58
CA GLY A 158 11.94 -8.12 14.87
C GLY A 158 13.34 -8.53 15.37
N ASP A 159 13.72 -9.78 15.23
CA ASP A 159 15.04 -10.31 15.64
C ASP A 159 16.02 -10.49 14.48
N LYS A 160 15.54 -10.38 13.24
CA LYS A 160 16.33 -10.39 12.01
C LYS A 160 15.92 -9.26 11.07
N ILE A 161 16.83 -8.96 10.14
CA ILE A 161 16.60 -8.04 9.03
C ILE A 161 16.84 -8.76 7.71
N PHE A 162 15.98 -8.47 6.72
CA PHE A 162 16.23 -8.81 5.32
C PHE A 162 16.69 -7.54 4.60
N TYR A 163 17.70 -7.67 3.75
CA TYR A 163 18.22 -6.50 3.05
C TYR A 163 18.80 -6.85 1.68
N GLN A 164 18.77 -5.89 0.78
CA GLN A 164 19.48 -5.93 -0.47
C GLN A 164 20.87 -5.32 -0.28
N TYR A 165 21.87 -6.05 -0.73
CA TYR A 165 23.28 -5.64 -0.74
C TYR A 165 23.80 -5.65 -2.16
N THR A 166 24.62 -4.64 -2.52
CA THR A 166 25.33 -4.61 -3.80
C THR A 166 26.83 -4.68 -3.53
N ASP A 167 27.50 -5.68 -4.06
CA ASP A 167 28.95 -5.82 -3.92
C ASP A 167 29.65 -4.64 -4.61
N PRO A 168 30.44 -3.84 -3.90
CA PRO A 168 31.07 -2.64 -4.49
C PRO A 168 32.16 -2.96 -5.51
N THR A 169 32.67 -4.19 -5.52
CA THR A 169 33.76 -4.64 -6.42
C THR A 169 33.22 -5.28 -7.69
N GLN A 170 32.22 -6.16 -7.55
CA GLN A 170 31.67 -6.94 -8.66
C GLN A 170 30.36 -6.38 -9.19
N GLY A 171 29.68 -5.55 -8.43
CA GLY A 171 28.36 -5.02 -8.77
C GLY A 171 27.22 -6.01 -8.57
N ASP A 172 27.52 -7.23 -8.08
CA ASP A 172 26.53 -8.26 -7.82
C ASP A 172 25.54 -7.83 -6.74
N ARG A 173 24.25 -8.02 -7.02
CA ARG A 173 23.18 -7.76 -6.08
C ARG A 173 22.70 -9.04 -5.45
N THR A 174 22.47 -8.98 -4.14
CA THR A 174 21.99 -10.12 -3.37
C THR A 174 20.91 -9.70 -2.39
N ILE A 175 19.97 -10.62 -2.08
CA ILE A 175 19.11 -10.54 -0.91
C ILE A 175 19.73 -11.36 0.20
N ASN A 176 19.76 -10.78 1.41
CA ASN A 176 20.43 -11.35 2.56
C ASN A 176 19.56 -11.28 3.80
N VAL A 177 19.89 -12.10 4.80
CA VAL A 177 19.35 -12.04 6.16
C VAL A 177 20.50 -11.83 7.15
N ALA A 178 20.26 -11.06 8.23
CA ALA A 178 21.24 -10.86 9.30
C ALA A 178 20.57 -10.56 10.64
N ASN A 179 21.37 -10.49 11.71
CA ASN A 179 20.96 -9.85 12.94
C ASN A 179 20.74 -8.33 12.69
N PRO A 180 19.93 -7.64 13.50
CA PRO A 180 19.61 -6.23 13.28
C PRO A 180 20.83 -5.29 13.21
N ASN A 181 21.90 -5.63 13.94
CA ASN A 181 23.18 -4.90 13.91
C ASN A 181 24.11 -5.28 12.73
N GLY A 182 23.62 -6.06 11.77
CA GLY A 182 24.37 -6.50 10.58
C GLY A 182 25.30 -7.69 10.78
N THR A 183 25.40 -8.26 11.97
CA THR A 183 26.22 -9.46 12.23
C THR A 183 25.49 -10.74 11.80
N GLY A 184 26.23 -11.84 11.63
CA GLY A 184 25.62 -13.13 11.30
C GLY A 184 24.85 -13.14 9.98
N TRP A 185 25.32 -12.39 8.99
CA TRP A 185 24.67 -12.30 7.68
C TRP A 185 24.80 -13.59 6.87
N GLN A 186 23.77 -13.87 6.11
CA GLN A 186 23.71 -14.99 5.17
C GLN A 186 23.07 -14.51 3.86
N LYS A 187 23.69 -14.88 2.72
CA LYS A 187 23.09 -14.67 1.40
C LYS A 187 21.96 -15.66 1.17
N LEU A 188 20.80 -15.16 0.73
CA LEU A 188 19.64 -15.97 0.38
C LEU A 188 19.61 -16.25 -1.13
N ALA A 189 19.80 -15.21 -1.97
CA ALA A 189 19.78 -15.33 -3.42
C ALA A 189 20.52 -14.18 -4.12
N ASN A 190 20.88 -14.42 -5.39
CA ASN A 190 21.27 -13.35 -6.30
C ASN A 190 20.04 -12.64 -6.86
N LEU A 191 20.17 -11.33 -7.12
CA LEU A 191 19.16 -10.48 -7.72
C LEU A 191 19.69 -9.92 -9.04
N SER A 192 18.85 -9.90 -10.06
CA SER A 192 19.20 -9.32 -11.37
C SER A 192 19.14 -7.80 -11.40
N GLN A 193 18.38 -7.19 -10.47
CA GLN A 193 18.14 -5.75 -10.41
C GLN A 193 17.82 -5.30 -8.99
N GLU A 194 17.70 -3.99 -8.78
CA GLU A 194 17.20 -3.45 -7.52
C GLU A 194 15.75 -3.88 -7.28
N THR A 195 15.48 -4.35 -6.05
CA THR A 195 14.17 -4.88 -5.68
C THR A 195 13.61 -4.17 -4.45
N PHE A 196 12.28 -4.08 -4.39
CA PHE A 196 11.56 -3.85 -3.16
C PHE A 196 11.46 -5.18 -2.41
N ILE A 197 11.41 -5.11 -1.10
CA ILE A 197 11.35 -6.27 -0.22
C ILE A 197 10.30 -6.06 0.86
N ALA A 198 9.60 -7.14 1.23
CA ALA A 198 8.67 -7.15 2.34
C ALA A 198 8.69 -8.50 3.07
N PRO A 199 8.62 -8.54 4.40
CA PRO A 199 8.47 -9.80 5.12
C PRO A 199 7.12 -10.42 4.73
N ILE A 200 7.06 -11.73 4.63
CA ILE A 200 5.79 -12.45 4.47
C ILE A 200 5.21 -12.63 5.87
N PRO A 201 4.03 -12.06 6.19
CA PRO A 201 3.45 -12.16 7.52
C PRO A 201 3.30 -13.61 7.98
N GLN A 202 3.38 -13.87 9.27
CA GLN A 202 3.27 -15.19 9.90
C GLN A 202 4.23 -16.26 9.34
N SER A 203 5.30 -15.83 8.65
CA SER A 203 6.29 -16.69 8.01
C SER A 203 7.69 -16.20 8.35
N ALA A 204 8.68 -17.07 8.18
CA ALA A 204 10.09 -16.70 8.24
C ALA A 204 10.63 -16.18 6.89
N GLY A 205 9.81 -16.20 5.84
CA GLY A 205 10.21 -15.83 4.49
C GLY A 205 10.11 -14.34 4.20
N VAL A 206 10.65 -13.98 3.04
CA VAL A 206 10.62 -12.62 2.49
C VAL A 206 10.13 -12.66 1.05
N SER A 207 9.37 -11.67 0.65
CA SER A 207 9.00 -11.42 -0.74
C SER A 207 9.77 -10.23 -1.30
N PHE A 208 9.99 -10.23 -2.61
CA PHE A 208 10.69 -9.16 -3.29
C PHE A 208 10.21 -9.01 -4.74
N TRP A 209 10.31 -7.79 -5.25
CA TRP A 209 9.88 -7.44 -6.62
C TRP A 209 10.68 -6.25 -7.15
N SER A 210 10.78 -6.11 -8.47
CA SER A 210 11.41 -4.96 -9.09
C SER A 210 10.65 -3.67 -8.78
N ARG A 211 11.33 -2.52 -8.83
CA ARG A 211 10.69 -1.22 -8.65
C ARG A 211 9.48 -1.08 -9.57
N PRO A 212 8.29 -0.72 -9.06
CA PRO A 212 7.10 -0.50 -9.87
C PRO A 212 7.33 0.59 -10.92
N THR A 213 7.20 0.22 -12.19
CA THR A 213 7.22 1.15 -13.30
C THR A 213 6.19 0.74 -14.36
N ALA A 214 5.48 1.71 -14.92
CA ALA A 214 4.50 1.47 -15.97
C ALA A 214 5.12 0.97 -17.28
N LEU A 215 6.45 1.05 -17.43
CA LEU A 215 7.15 0.75 -18.67
C LEU A 215 7.72 -0.66 -18.74
N GLU A 216 7.92 -1.29 -17.58
CA GLU A 216 8.50 -2.62 -17.44
C GLU A 216 7.59 -3.54 -16.63
N GLN A 217 7.64 -4.82 -16.96
CA GLN A 217 6.91 -5.84 -16.21
C GLN A 217 7.65 -6.18 -14.91
N THR A 218 6.89 -6.35 -13.83
CA THR A 218 7.42 -6.79 -12.53
C THR A 218 7.32 -8.31 -12.41
N SER A 219 8.26 -8.88 -11.64
CA SER A 219 8.20 -10.25 -11.11
C SER A 219 8.12 -10.17 -9.61
N PHE A 220 7.07 -10.73 -9.02
CA PHE A 220 6.87 -10.84 -7.58
C PHE A 220 7.30 -12.23 -7.13
N GLU A 221 8.33 -12.28 -6.30
CA GLU A 221 8.95 -13.52 -5.86
C GLU A 221 8.94 -13.64 -4.34
N SER A 222 9.08 -14.86 -3.86
CA SER A 222 9.28 -15.18 -2.44
C SER A 222 10.42 -16.16 -2.25
N ILE A 223 11.04 -16.12 -1.06
CA ILE A 223 12.13 -17.01 -0.66
C ILE A 223 12.09 -17.23 0.86
N GLY A 224 12.44 -18.43 1.32
CA GLY A 224 12.57 -18.71 2.74
C GLY A 224 13.80 -18.04 3.37
N SER A 225 13.80 -17.91 4.68
CA SER A 225 14.90 -17.29 5.44
C SER A 225 16.23 -18.04 5.40
N SER A 226 16.24 -19.30 4.94
CA SER A 226 17.42 -20.11 4.67
C SER A 226 17.88 -20.07 3.22
N GLY A 227 17.18 -19.34 2.34
CA GLY A 227 17.49 -19.29 0.90
C GLY A 227 16.81 -20.40 0.09
N ASP A 228 15.94 -21.17 0.71
CA ASP A 228 15.15 -22.23 0.10
C ASP A 228 13.82 -21.75 -0.47
N ASN A 229 13.12 -22.64 -1.19
CA ASN A 229 11.76 -22.41 -1.69
C ASN A 229 11.55 -21.09 -2.46
N ARG A 230 12.58 -20.64 -3.21
CA ARG A 230 12.40 -19.49 -4.10
C ARG A 230 11.37 -19.81 -5.17
N ARG A 231 10.37 -18.95 -5.31
CA ARG A 231 9.30 -19.10 -6.32
C ARG A 231 8.78 -17.77 -6.79
N THR A 232 8.35 -17.70 -8.05
CA THR A 232 7.60 -16.58 -8.60
C THR A 232 6.12 -16.72 -8.22
N LEU A 233 5.55 -15.70 -7.61
CA LEU A 233 4.14 -15.64 -7.21
C LEU A 233 3.29 -14.98 -8.29
N LEU A 234 3.79 -13.91 -8.92
CA LEU A 234 3.11 -13.21 -9.99
C LEU A 234 4.15 -12.59 -10.93
N SER A 235 3.85 -12.57 -12.23
CA SER A 235 4.68 -11.95 -13.26
C SER A 235 3.83 -11.17 -14.26
N GLU A 236 4.50 -10.51 -15.22
CA GLU A 236 3.87 -9.88 -16.39
C GLU A 236 2.88 -8.73 -16.05
N LYS A 237 3.06 -8.06 -14.91
CA LYS A 237 2.28 -6.88 -14.55
C LYS A 237 3.12 -5.63 -14.64
N PHE A 238 2.58 -4.59 -15.28
CA PHE A 238 3.21 -3.27 -15.36
C PHE A 238 2.89 -2.44 -14.12
N GLY A 239 3.88 -1.73 -13.60
CA GLY A 239 3.69 -0.83 -12.45
C GLY A 239 3.21 -1.52 -11.18
N ALA A 240 3.44 -2.84 -11.04
CA ALA A 240 2.87 -3.59 -9.94
C ALA A 240 3.64 -3.38 -8.65
N ASP A 241 2.88 -3.11 -7.58
CA ASP A 241 3.33 -3.03 -6.20
C ASP A 241 2.43 -3.88 -5.30
N TYR A 242 2.94 -4.37 -4.17
CA TYR A 242 2.34 -5.49 -3.44
C TYR A 242 2.21 -5.20 -1.95
N LEU A 243 1.09 -5.66 -1.34
CA LEU A 243 0.83 -5.56 0.09
C LEU A 243 0.17 -6.84 0.61
N TRP A 244 0.89 -7.58 1.46
CA TRP A 244 0.38 -8.77 2.12
C TRP A 244 -0.74 -8.47 3.12
N SER A 245 -1.74 -9.37 3.19
CA SER A 245 -2.68 -9.39 4.32
C SER A 245 -1.99 -9.87 5.60
N PRO A 246 -2.42 -9.43 6.80
CA PRO A 246 -1.83 -9.83 8.08
C PRO A 246 -1.75 -11.34 8.32
N ASN A 247 -2.72 -12.11 7.79
CA ASN A 247 -2.73 -13.57 7.87
C ASN A 247 -1.91 -14.28 6.78
N ALA A 248 -1.26 -13.53 5.89
CA ALA A 248 -0.48 -14.02 4.74
C ALA A 248 -1.26 -14.88 3.71
N GLU A 249 -2.58 -14.88 3.74
CA GLU A 249 -3.38 -15.66 2.79
C GLU A 249 -3.63 -14.94 1.46
N ARG A 250 -3.57 -13.59 1.49
CA ARG A 250 -3.86 -12.73 0.34
C ARG A 250 -2.82 -11.65 0.14
N VAL A 251 -2.76 -11.15 -1.08
CA VAL A 251 -1.90 -10.02 -1.47
C VAL A 251 -2.74 -9.03 -2.27
N LEU A 252 -2.70 -7.77 -1.86
CA LEU A 252 -3.17 -6.66 -2.70
C LEU A 252 -2.09 -6.31 -3.72
N VAL A 253 -2.52 -6.03 -4.93
CA VAL A 253 -1.64 -5.69 -6.05
C VAL A 253 -2.19 -4.44 -6.73
N SER A 254 -1.54 -3.30 -6.58
CA SER A 254 -1.82 -2.18 -7.47
C SER A 254 -1.01 -2.36 -8.75
N ALA A 255 -1.67 -2.40 -9.89
CA ALA A 255 -1.02 -2.58 -11.18
C ALA A 255 -1.62 -1.67 -12.23
N SER A 256 -0.79 -1.26 -13.19
CA SER A 256 -1.27 -0.54 -14.36
C SER A 256 -2.13 -1.45 -15.23
N THR A 257 -3.20 -0.90 -15.80
CA THR A 257 -4.11 -1.64 -16.67
C THR A 257 -3.47 -1.98 -18.02
N GLU A 258 -2.45 -1.20 -18.42
CA GLU A 258 -1.71 -1.38 -19.65
C GLU A 258 -0.28 -0.85 -19.53
N LYS A 259 0.59 -1.22 -20.46
CA LYS A 259 1.91 -0.61 -20.59
C LYS A 259 1.77 0.90 -20.83
N GLY A 260 2.55 1.70 -20.11
CA GLY A 260 2.50 3.16 -20.22
C GLY A 260 1.67 3.85 -19.14
N GLY A 261 0.96 3.10 -18.27
CA GLY A 261 0.43 3.59 -17.01
C GLY A 261 -0.76 4.55 -17.08
N LYS A 262 -1.61 4.46 -18.09
CA LYS A 262 -2.80 5.34 -18.21
C LYS A 262 -3.87 5.10 -17.16
N GLY A 263 -3.81 4.00 -16.46
CA GLY A 263 -4.70 3.69 -15.35
C GLY A 263 -4.00 2.76 -14.38
N ILE A 264 -4.42 2.80 -13.12
CA ILE A 264 -3.97 1.87 -12.10
C ILE A 264 -5.19 1.31 -11.38
N LEU A 265 -5.19 0.02 -11.10
CA LEU A 265 -6.26 -0.64 -10.35
C LEU A 265 -5.66 -1.48 -9.22
N LEU A 266 -6.35 -1.45 -8.09
CA LEU A 266 -6.09 -2.36 -7.00
C LEU A 266 -6.76 -3.70 -7.31
N ASN A 267 -5.96 -4.75 -7.20
CA ASN A 267 -6.36 -6.14 -7.40
C ASN A 267 -6.06 -6.92 -6.12
N ILE A 268 -6.62 -8.11 -6.00
CA ILE A 268 -6.34 -9.06 -4.92
C ILE A 268 -6.03 -10.44 -5.53
N MET A 269 -5.11 -11.15 -4.90
CA MET A 269 -4.79 -12.54 -5.24
C MET A 269 -4.56 -13.37 -3.97
N ASN A 270 -4.54 -14.69 -4.09
CA ASN A 270 -4.11 -15.56 -2.99
C ASN A 270 -2.57 -15.59 -2.86
N ALA A 271 -2.07 -16.14 -1.75
CA ALA A 271 -0.65 -16.21 -1.43
C ALA A 271 0.23 -16.96 -2.45
N ASN A 272 -0.38 -17.73 -3.34
CA ASN A 272 0.31 -18.50 -4.38
C ASN A 272 0.27 -17.84 -5.76
N GLY A 273 -0.28 -16.63 -5.86
CA GLY A 273 -0.42 -15.89 -7.11
C GLY A 273 -1.68 -16.21 -7.93
N GLY A 274 -2.50 -17.15 -7.47
CA GLY A 274 -3.78 -17.49 -8.08
C GLY A 274 -4.91 -16.55 -7.65
N GLU A 275 -6.12 -16.77 -8.23
CA GLU A 275 -7.34 -16.00 -7.92
C GLU A 275 -7.17 -14.49 -8.11
N PHE A 276 -6.39 -14.08 -9.11
CA PHE A 276 -6.14 -12.68 -9.39
C PHE A 276 -7.40 -12.00 -9.93
N GLN A 277 -7.94 -11.05 -9.15
CA GLN A 277 -9.16 -10.33 -9.51
C GLN A 277 -9.09 -8.84 -9.18
N SER A 278 -9.73 -8.02 -10.00
CA SER A 278 -9.80 -6.58 -9.76
C SER A 278 -10.82 -6.23 -8.68
N LEU A 279 -10.44 -5.32 -7.77
CA LEU A 279 -11.34 -4.71 -6.80
C LEU A 279 -12.06 -3.47 -7.35
N ALA A 280 -11.74 -3.07 -8.58
CA ALA A 280 -12.25 -1.85 -9.22
C ALA A 280 -12.05 -0.60 -8.34
N ILE A 281 -10.85 -0.46 -7.78
CA ILE A 281 -10.42 0.70 -6.98
C ILE A 281 -9.18 1.29 -7.65
N PRO A 282 -9.24 2.50 -8.21
CA PRO A 282 -8.09 3.14 -8.84
C PRO A 282 -7.19 3.80 -7.78
N THR A 283 -6.41 2.98 -7.07
CA THR A 283 -5.46 3.44 -6.04
C THR A 283 -4.18 2.61 -6.02
N LEU A 284 -3.17 3.15 -5.34
CA LEU A 284 -1.87 2.51 -5.10
C LEU A 284 -1.90 1.73 -3.79
N VAL A 285 -1.16 0.63 -3.67
CA VAL A 285 -1.03 -0.10 -2.39
C VAL A 285 -0.40 0.76 -1.28
N SER A 286 0.40 1.76 -1.63
CA SER A 286 0.95 2.75 -0.68
C SER A 286 -0.13 3.64 -0.02
N LYS A 287 -1.34 3.61 -0.56
CA LYS A 287 -2.54 4.31 -0.03
C LYS A 287 -3.55 3.34 0.58
N VAL A 288 -3.11 2.15 0.97
CA VAL A 288 -3.99 1.10 1.51
C VAL A 288 -3.38 0.53 2.78
N VAL A 289 -4.24 0.19 3.75
CA VAL A 289 -3.89 -0.61 4.93
C VAL A 289 -4.94 -1.70 5.13
N TRP A 290 -4.48 -2.88 5.52
CA TRP A 290 -5.34 -3.97 5.96
C TRP A 290 -5.77 -3.78 7.41
N SER A 291 -7.01 -4.15 7.73
CA SER A 291 -7.40 -4.51 9.08
C SER A 291 -6.73 -5.82 9.50
N GLN A 292 -6.52 -6.00 10.80
CA GLN A 292 -5.95 -7.24 11.37
C GLN A 292 -6.81 -8.48 11.08
N ASP A 293 -8.10 -8.28 10.80
CA ASP A 293 -9.03 -9.33 10.40
C ASP A 293 -8.70 -9.95 9.02
N SER A 294 -7.80 -9.31 8.24
CA SER A 294 -7.41 -9.70 6.88
C SER A 294 -8.58 -9.79 5.88
N LYS A 295 -9.71 -9.13 6.18
CA LYS A 295 -10.91 -9.07 5.34
C LYS A 295 -11.25 -7.65 4.93
N THR A 296 -11.02 -6.70 5.82
CA THR A 296 -11.30 -5.28 5.58
C THR A 296 -10.03 -4.57 5.15
N ILE A 297 -10.16 -3.70 4.15
CA ILE A 297 -9.12 -2.74 3.77
C ILE A 297 -9.63 -1.32 3.95
N TYR A 298 -8.75 -0.45 4.42
CA TYR A 298 -8.95 0.98 4.46
C TYR A 298 -8.05 1.61 3.40
N TYR A 299 -8.58 2.54 2.62
CA TYR A 299 -7.81 3.10 1.52
C TYR A 299 -8.15 4.55 1.25
N ALA A 300 -7.17 5.26 0.75
CA ALA A 300 -7.37 6.55 0.14
C ALA A 300 -7.56 6.39 -1.37
N LEU A 301 -8.62 7.01 -1.87
CA LEU A 301 -8.95 7.05 -3.28
C LEU A 301 -8.47 8.39 -3.85
N PRO A 302 -7.46 8.41 -4.73
CA PRO A 302 -7.00 9.62 -5.38
C PRO A 302 -8.12 10.31 -6.15
N GLY A 303 -8.23 11.62 -6.01
CA GLY A 303 -9.12 12.43 -6.83
C GLY A 303 -8.63 12.56 -8.27
N ALA A 304 -9.10 13.56 -8.99
CA ALA A 304 -8.73 13.77 -10.38
C ALA A 304 -7.20 13.89 -10.55
N LEU A 305 -6.63 12.94 -11.28
CA LEU A 305 -5.24 12.96 -11.70
C LEU A 305 -5.13 13.65 -13.08
N PRO A 306 -3.97 14.23 -13.44
CA PRO A 306 -3.75 14.73 -14.80
C PRO A 306 -4.03 13.62 -15.83
N GLU A 307 -4.69 13.99 -16.92
CA GLU A 307 -5.14 13.06 -17.96
C GLU A 307 -3.99 12.25 -18.59
N ASN A 308 -2.79 12.83 -18.60
CA ASN A 308 -1.56 12.25 -19.15
C ASN A 308 -0.61 11.70 -18.07
N ALA A 309 -1.08 11.55 -16.82
CA ALA A 309 -0.25 10.99 -15.76
C ALA A 309 0.11 9.52 -16.03
N VAL A 310 1.40 9.20 -15.92
CA VAL A 310 1.93 7.85 -16.04
C VAL A 310 2.10 7.24 -14.64
N LEU A 311 1.17 6.37 -14.24
CA LEU A 311 1.19 5.76 -12.91
C LEU A 311 1.82 4.36 -12.92
N PRO A 312 2.63 4.01 -11.89
CA PRO A 312 2.91 4.78 -10.68
C PRO A 312 4.09 5.78 -10.80
N ASN A 313 4.76 5.88 -11.94
CA ASN A 313 6.00 6.65 -12.11
C ASN A 313 5.82 8.11 -11.65
N ASP A 314 4.83 8.81 -12.20
CA ASP A 314 4.64 10.23 -11.90
C ASP A 314 4.28 10.49 -10.43
N TYR A 315 3.64 9.52 -9.77
CA TYR A 315 3.35 9.61 -8.35
C TYR A 315 4.62 9.50 -7.48
N PHE A 316 5.59 8.66 -7.89
CA PHE A 316 6.83 8.47 -7.13
C PHE A 316 7.92 9.48 -7.49
N ASP A 317 7.99 9.89 -8.75
CA ASP A 317 9.14 10.62 -9.29
C ASP A 317 8.86 12.13 -9.47
N LYS A 318 7.60 12.56 -9.44
CA LYS A 318 7.18 13.95 -9.62
C LYS A 318 6.39 14.46 -8.42
N PRO A 319 6.33 15.77 -8.19
CA PRO A 319 5.46 16.36 -7.19
C PRO A 319 3.99 16.33 -7.63
N LEU A 320 3.47 15.13 -7.88
CA LEU A 320 2.08 14.90 -8.20
C LEU A 320 1.34 14.70 -6.88
N TYR A 321 0.54 15.69 -6.49
CA TYR A 321 -0.30 15.64 -5.29
C TYR A 321 -1.71 15.24 -5.67
N THR A 322 -2.27 14.29 -4.94
CA THR A 322 -3.64 13.80 -5.11
C THR A 322 -4.61 14.56 -4.19
N LYS A 323 -5.91 14.43 -4.48
CA LYS A 323 -6.99 14.93 -3.63
C LYS A 323 -7.77 13.73 -3.13
N ASP A 324 -7.31 13.17 -2.03
CA ASP A 324 -7.78 11.89 -1.57
C ASP A 324 -9.11 11.96 -0.85
N THR A 325 -9.92 10.92 -1.05
CA THR A 325 -11.09 10.59 -0.22
C THR A 325 -10.87 9.24 0.45
N PHE A 326 -11.41 9.06 1.65
CA PHE A 326 -11.13 7.89 2.49
C PHE A 326 -12.29 6.91 2.52
N TRP A 327 -11.97 5.64 2.37
CA TRP A 327 -12.93 4.56 2.19
C TRP A 327 -12.50 3.30 2.93
N LYS A 328 -13.47 2.43 3.20
CA LYS A 328 -13.22 1.04 3.58
C LYS A 328 -13.96 0.09 2.64
N MET A 329 -13.44 -1.12 2.50
CA MET A 329 -14.04 -2.19 1.72
C MET A 329 -13.88 -3.52 2.44
N ASP A 330 -14.95 -4.29 2.49
CA ASP A 330 -14.93 -5.70 2.80
C ASP A 330 -14.53 -6.46 1.52
N THR A 331 -13.38 -7.13 1.53
CA THR A 331 -12.80 -7.80 0.36
C THR A 331 -13.52 -9.09 -0.02
N LEU A 332 -14.35 -9.65 0.88
CA LEU A 332 -15.13 -10.85 0.61
C LEU A 332 -16.46 -10.52 -0.08
N THR A 333 -17.12 -9.48 0.39
CA THR A 333 -18.46 -9.08 -0.15
C THR A 333 -18.35 -8.01 -1.23
N GLY A 334 -17.22 -7.33 -1.34
CA GLY A 334 -17.03 -6.20 -2.26
C GLY A 334 -17.72 -4.91 -1.78
N LYS A 335 -18.34 -4.90 -0.59
CA LYS A 335 -19.06 -3.74 -0.07
C LYS A 335 -18.08 -2.62 0.27
N LYS A 336 -18.29 -1.45 -0.33
CA LYS A 336 -17.50 -0.24 -0.11
C LYS A 336 -18.30 0.79 0.68
N SER A 337 -17.67 1.50 1.61
CA SER A 337 -18.26 2.62 2.32
C SER A 337 -17.25 3.74 2.51
N ARG A 338 -17.71 4.99 2.44
CA ARG A 338 -16.89 6.16 2.67
C ARG A 338 -16.70 6.38 4.18
N LEU A 339 -15.51 6.81 4.58
CA LEU A 339 -15.18 7.08 5.99
C LEU A 339 -15.46 8.55 6.38
N ALA A 340 -15.21 9.50 5.46
CA ALA A 340 -15.44 10.91 5.70
C ALA A 340 -16.31 11.50 4.58
N GLY A 341 -17.26 12.35 4.91
CA GLY A 341 -18.13 13.04 3.95
C GLY A 341 -17.37 14.10 3.14
N LEU A 342 -17.86 14.46 1.94
CA LEU A 342 -17.22 15.48 1.09
C LEU A 342 -17.20 16.86 1.74
N LYS A 343 -18.18 17.17 2.60
CA LYS A 343 -18.27 18.45 3.32
C LYS A 343 -17.28 18.56 4.48
N GLU A 344 -16.76 17.44 4.95
CA GLU A 344 -15.86 17.34 6.10
C GLU A 344 -14.40 17.40 5.67
N VAL A 345 -14.12 17.12 4.39
CA VAL A 345 -12.79 17.27 3.79
C VAL A 345 -12.59 18.74 3.42
N THR A 346 -12.18 19.56 4.39
CA THR A 346 -12.01 21.01 4.21
C THR A 346 -10.74 21.40 3.47
N GLN A 347 -9.82 20.45 3.30
CA GLN A 347 -8.56 20.63 2.57
C GLN A 347 -8.24 19.42 1.70
N ASN A 348 -7.35 19.61 0.73
CA ASN A 348 -6.86 18.52 -0.11
C ASN A 348 -5.76 17.76 0.62
N PHE A 349 -5.87 16.44 0.68
CA PHE A 349 -4.86 15.55 1.24
C PHE A 349 -4.24 14.70 0.13
N ASP A 350 -2.94 14.51 0.17
CA ASP A 350 -2.22 13.47 -0.55
C ASP A 350 -1.67 12.47 0.48
N SER A 351 -2.50 11.52 0.86
CA SER A 351 -2.20 10.60 1.95
C SER A 351 -1.20 9.52 1.56
N SER A 352 -0.32 9.20 2.47
CA SER A 352 0.61 8.06 2.42
C SER A 352 0.74 7.42 3.80
N ASP A 353 1.40 6.26 3.84
CA ASP A 353 1.73 5.58 5.09
C ASP A 353 0.52 5.40 6.00
N LEU A 354 -0.58 4.86 5.44
CA LEU A 354 -1.78 4.59 6.19
C LEU A 354 -1.53 3.48 7.22
N PHE A 355 -2.01 3.67 8.45
CA PHE A 355 -1.97 2.65 9.50
C PHE A 355 -3.14 2.81 10.46
N LEU A 356 -3.48 1.74 11.18
CA LEU A 356 -4.57 1.71 12.15
C LEU A 356 -4.03 1.77 13.57
N SER A 357 -4.85 2.25 14.51
CA SER A 357 -4.64 2.03 15.94
C SER A 357 -4.77 0.53 16.25
N PRO A 358 -4.23 0.03 17.39
CA PRO A 358 -4.31 -1.39 17.73
C PRO A 358 -5.75 -1.92 17.93
N ASP A 359 -6.67 -1.07 18.35
CA ASP A 359 -8.10 -1.33 18.49
C ASP A 359 -8.89 -1.12 17.19
N GLU A 360 -8.21 -0.57 16.15
CA GLU A 360 -8.77 -0.23 14.85
C GLU A 360 -9.90 0.81 14.86
N ASP A 361 -10.02 1.59 15.92
CA ASP A 361 -10.98 2.68 16.03
C ASP A 361 -10.49 3.98 15.37
N THR A 362 -9.22 4.00 14.94
CA THR A 362 -8.59 5.17 14.33
C THR A 362 -7.72 4.81 13.13
N LEU A 363 -7.95 5.47 11.99
CA LEU A 363 -7.10 5.43 10.81
C LEU A 363 -6.17 6.64 10.81
N PHE A 364 -4.88 6.41 10.69
CA PHE A 364 -3.86 7.44 10.56
C PHE A 364 -3.31 7.48 9.13
N PHE A 365 -2.89 8.67 8.70
CA PHE A 365 -2.15 8.86 7.46
C PHE A 365 -1.23 10.08 7.55
N THR A 366 -0.13 10.05 6.82
CA THR A 366 0.73 11.22 6.64
C THR A 366 0.35 11.92 5.34
N ASP A 367 0.17 13.24 5.38
CA ASP A 367 -0.01 14.04 4.17
C ASP A 367 1.36 14.34 3.55
N ARG A 368 1.57 13.91 2.30
CA ARG A 368 2.84 14.06 1.58
C ARG A 368 3.22 15.51 1.30
N ALA A 369 2.22 16.39 1.18
CA ALA A 369 2.46 17.79 0.86
C ALA A 369 2.98 18.58 2.08
N THR A 370 2.46 18.28 3.26
CA THR A 370 2.74 19.03 4.50
C THR A 370 3.57 18.27 5.51
N HIS A 371 3.82 16.97 5.30
CA HIS A 371 4.47 16.07 6.27
C HIS A 371 3.73 15.97 7.62
N ARG A 372 2.46 16.34 7.68
CA ARG A 372 1.67 16.26 8.91
C ARG A 372 0.95 14.93 9.03
N LEU A 373 0.86 14.46 10.26
CA LEU A 373 0.11 13.27 10.63
C LEU A 373 -1.33 13.63 10.96
N TYR A 374 -2.26 13.00 10.26
CA TYR A 374 -3.69 13.14 10.47
C TYR A 374 -4.30 11.82 10.93
N ARG A 375 -5.47 11.92 11.56
CA ARG A 375 -6.26 10.77 11.95
C ARG A 375 -7.73 10.96 11.54
N ILE A 376 -8.39 9.83 11.39
CA ILE A 376 -9.83 9.69 11.17
C ILE A 376 -10.33 8.70 12.21
N ASP A 377 -11.25 9.13 13.07
CA ASP A 377 -11.92 8.22 14.01
C ASP A 377 -12.95 7.38 13.21
N LEU A 378 -12.96 6.01 13.37
CA LEU A 378 -13.66 5.04 12.51
C LEU A 378 -15.02 4.60 13.06
#